data_7f2738f4ac8dce60dca2060c3c552e45
#
_entry.id   7f2738f4ac8dce60dca2060c3c552e45
#
_cell.length_a   1.000
_cell.length_b   1.000
_cell.length_c   1.000
_cell.angle_alpha   90.00
_cell.angle_beta   90.00
_cell.angle_gamma   90.00
#
_symmetry.space_group_name_H-M   'P 1'
#
loop_
_entity.id
_entity.type
_entity.pdbx_description
1 polymer ?
#
loop_
_entity_poly.entity_id
_entity_poly.type
_entity_poly.pdbx_seq_one_letter_code
_entity_poly.pdbx_strand_id
1 'polypeptide(L)'
;HALASELGFPCVVKSRFSNAWNGSSFISDPGTSYVRDSAELERAIIAHRYADNWPVMQAFVPGQGKGVFALFDHGRPVAWFAHERLRDVRPSGSGSSLRSSTALDPRLLGPAERLLTGMQWHGPAMVEFRDDGMHAPYLMEVNGRFWGSLQLAVSAGADFPQWWLAIVRGLTVERRTSYATGVTVRWVWGDVKRFLYVLAGAPAGYPGRYPSVGQGLRELFGRQPPGTRSEARDPEDRWPALGEWFQGIGE
;
A
#
# COMPACT_ATOMS: atom_id res chain seq x y z
N HIS A 1 19.81 7.42 -20.04
CA HIS A 1 19.40 8.78 -20.48
C HIS A 1 18.16 8.73 -21.40
N ALA A 2 18.06 7.84 -22.41
CA ALA A 2 16.89 7.77 -23.30
C ALA A 2 15.58 7.55 -22.53
N LEU A 3 15.54 6.57 -21.61
CA LEU A 3 14.36 6.30 -20.76
C LEU A 3 13.97 7.50 -19.89
N ALA A 4 14.96 8.26 -19.38
CA ALA A 4 14.68 9.44 -18.58
C ALA A 4 14.05 10.57 -19.42
N SER A 5 14.42 10.68 -20.70
CA SER A 5 13.82 11.65 -21.62
C SER A 5 12.38 11.29 -21.97
N GLU A 6 12.03 10.00 -21.98
CA GLU A 6 10.65 9.53 -22.22
C GLU A 6 9.75 9.69 -21.00
N LEU A 7 10.28 9.42 -19.78
CA LEU A 7 9.51 9.51 -18.54
C LEU A 7 9.36 10.96 -18.03
N GLY A 8 10.32 11.82 -18.35
CA GLY A 8 10.41 13.18 -17.81
C GLY A 8 10.80 13.23 -16.33
N PHE A 9 11.01 14.44 -15.83
CA PHE A 9 11.27 14.72 -14.42
C PHE A 9 10.10 15.50 -13.79
N PRO A 10 9.82 15.29 -12.49
CA PRO A 10 10.48 14.37 -11.58
C PRO A 10 10.14 12.91 -11.85
N CYS A 11 11.09 12.00 -11.61
CA CYS A 11 10.86 10.57 -11.68
C CYS A 11 11.24 9.87 -10.35
N VAL A 12 10.89 8.61 -10.25
CA VAL A 12 11.09 7.77 -9.06
C VAL A 12 12.00 6.61 -9.42
N VAL A 13 13.02 6.38 -8.60
CA VAL A 13 13.93 5.24 -8.74
C VAL A 13 13.79 4.35 -7.51
N LYS A 14 13.62 3.05 -7.75
CA LYS A 14 13.46 2.02 -6.72
C LYS A 14 14.35 0.83 -7.05
N SER A 15 14.84 0.13 -6.04
CA SER A 15 15.48 -1.16 -6.26
C SER A 15 14.48 -2.16 -6.86
N ARG A 16 14.98 -3.07 -7.68
CA ARG A 16 14.16 -4.10 -8.31
C ARG A 16 13.57 -5.09 -7.30
N PHE A 17 14.27 -5.29 -6.17
CA PHE A 17 13.88 -6.19 -5.10
C PHE A 17 13.93 -5.45 -3.76
N SER A 18 12.98 -5.75 -2.88
CA SER A 18 12.96 -5.19 -1.51
C SER A 18 14.09 -5.72 -0.66
N ASN A 19 14.54 -6.94 -0.91
CA ASN A 19 15.69 -7.58 -0.27
C ASN A 19 16.48 -8.39 -1.30
N ALA A 20 17.78 -8.31 -1.26
CA ALA A 20 18.68 -9.10 -2.10
C ALA A 20 19.70 -9.85 -1.25
N TRP A 21 19.94 -11.12 -1.57
CA TRP A 21 20.96 -11.94 -0.90
C TRP A 21 22.34 -11.69 -1.53
N ASN A 22 23.34 -11.30 -0.72
CA ASN A 22 24.69 -11.01 -1.19
C ASN A 22 25.69 -12.17 -1.04
N GLY A 23 25.20 -13.37 -0.67
CA GLY A 23 26.02 -14.54 -0.38
C GLY A 23 26.22 -14.78 1.13
N SER A 24 26.04 -13.75 1.97
CA SER A 24 26.24 -13.84 3.43
C SER A 24 25.09 -13.22 4.24
N SER A 25 24.44 -12.19 3.72
CA SER A 25 23.35 -11.47 4.40
C SER A 25 22.35 -10.92 3.40
N PHE A 26 21.15 -10.56 3.89
CA PHE A 26 20.20 -9.79 3.11
C PHE A 26 20.56 -8.30 3.14
N ILE A 27 20.63 -7.70 1.96
CA ILE A 27 20.69 -6.25 1.79
C ILE A 27 19.29 -5.75 1.52
N SER A 28 18.80 -4.85 2.37
CA SER A 28 17.48 -4.24 2.20
C SER A 28 17.53 -3.07 1.22
N ASP A 29 16.42 -2.86 0.52
CA ASP A 29 16.20 -1.70 -0.34
C ASP A 29 16.44 -0.39 0.44
N PRO A 30 17.25 0.56 -0.07
CA PRO A 30 17.43 1.87 0.53
C PRO A 30 16.15 2.73 0.52
N GLY A 31 15.07 2.25 -0.08
CA GLY A 31 13.79 2.95 -0.18
C GLY A 31 13.55 3.56 -1.56
N THR A 32 12.90 4.70 -1.61
CA THR A 32 12.54 5.38 -2.85
C THR A 32 13.33 6.66 -3.02
N SER A 33 14.02 6.82 -4.16
CA SER A 33 14.67 8.07 -4.54
C SER A 33 13.78 8.88 -5.48
N TYR A 34 13.61 10.15 -5.17
CA TYR A 34 12.94 11.13 -6.03
C TYR A 34 14.00 11.93 -6.77
N VAL A 35 13.90 11.98 -8.08
CA VAL A 35 14.94 12.46 -8.99
C VAL A 35 14.40 13.58 -9.84
N ARG A 36 15.09 14.72 -9.86
CA ARG A 36 14.66 15.96 -10.52
C ARG A 36 15.45 16.28 -11.78
N ASP A 37 16.61 15.66 -11.93
CA ASP A 37 17.52 15.88 -13.06
C ASP A 37 18.41 14.66 -13.33
N SER A 38 19.18 14.72 -14.41
CA SER A 38 20.05 13.64 -14.86
C SER A 38 21.18 13.32 -13.87
N ALA A 39 21.70 14.30 -13.13
CA ALA A 39 22.77 14.08 -12.17
C ALA A 39 22.26 13.36 -10.92
N GLU A 40 21.04 13.71 -10.46
CA GLU A 40 20.37 12.96 -9.38
C GLU A 40 20.03 11.54 -9.84
N LEU A 41 19.64 11.35 -11.11
CA LEU A 41 19.35 10.05 -11.68
C LEU A 41 20.55 9.11 -11.65
N GLU A 42 21.73 9.58 -12.07
CA GLU A 42 22.96 8.77 -12.05
C GLU A 42 23.28 8.29 -10.63
N ARG A 43 23.20 9.20 -9.65
CA ARG A 43 23.41 8.85 -8.23
C ARG A 43 22.38 7.84 -7.72
N ALA A 44 21.11 8.01 -8.07
CA ALA A 44 20.04 7.10 -7.69
C ALA A 44 20.22 5.72 -8.32
N ILE A 45 20.60 5.64 -9.60
CA ILE A 45 20.86 4.36 -10.27
C ILE A 45 21.98 3.61 -9.54
N ILE A 46 23.07 4.28 -9.18
CA ILE A 46 24.19 3.66 -8.45
C ILE A 46 23.71 3.15 -7.08
N ALA A 47 22.96 3.97 -6.34
CA ALA A 47 22.48 3.64 -5.00
C ALA A 47 21.50 2.45 -4.98
N HIS A 48 20.69 2.31 -6.02
CA HIS A 48 19.65 1.27 -6.12
C HIS A 48 20.07 0.04 -6.94
N ARG A 49 21.26 0.09 -7.58
CA ARG A 49 21.79 -1.04 -8.33
C ARG A 49 22.37 -2.07 -7.37
N TYR A 50 21.98 -3.32 -7.55
CA TYR A 50 22.55 -4.43 -6.80
C TYR A 50 23.02 -5.53 -7.76
N ALA A 51 24.31 -5.81 -7.76
CA ALA A 51 24.97 -6.71 -8.70
C ALA A 51 24.57 -6.36 -10.16
N ASP A 52 24.04 -7.30 -10.92
CA ASP A 52 23.57 -7.08 -12.29
C ASP A 52 22.12 -6.62 -12.38
N ASN A 53 21.46 -6.38 -11.24
CA ASN A 53 20.07 -5.93 -11.22
C ASN A 53 19.99 -4.40 -11.29
N TRP A 54 19.47 -3.91 -12.39
CA TRP A 54 19.16 -2.51 -12.60
C TRP A 54 17.91 -2.10 -11.81
N PRO A 55 17.88 -0.88 -11.26
CA PRO A 55 16.71 -0.34 -10.60
C PRO A 55 15.55 -0.14 -11.58
N VAL A 56 14.34 0.00 -11.03
CA VAL A 56 13.14 0.37 -11.76
C VAL A 56 12.98 1.88 -11.71
N MET A 57 12.73 2.49 -12.87
CA MET A 57 12.37 3.90 -13.02
C MET A 57 10.88 4.03 -13.33
N GLN A 58 10.23 4.97 -12.69
CA GLN A 58 8.82 5.29 -12.87
C GLN A 58 8.61 6.79 -12.93
N ALA A 59 7.67 7.25 -13.74
CA ALA A 59 7.21 8.64 -13.65
C ALA A 59 6.67 8.94 -12.25
N PHE A 60 6.89 10.13 -11.72
CA PHE A 60 6.22 10.56 -10.51
C PHE A 60 4.77 10.93 -10.85
N VAL A 61 3.82 10.17 -10.31
CA VAL A 61 2.39 10.46 -10.46
C VAL A 61 1.89 11.06 -9.15
N PRO A 62 1.41 12.31 -9.16
CA PRO A 62 0.76 12.92 -8.00
C PRO A 62 -0.57 12.22 -7.72
N GLY A 63 -1.23 12.57 -6.60
CA GLY A 63 -2.56 12.06 -6.29
C GLY A 63 -2.56 11.03 -5.15
N GLN A 64 -3.69 10.37 -5.00
CA GLN A 64 -3.98 9.47 -3.90
C GLN A 64 -3.72 8.01 -4.26
N GLY A 65 -3.14 7.25 -3.32
CA GLY A 65 -3.06 5.80 -3.44
C GLY A 65 -4.43 5.16 -3.22
N LYS A 66 -4.87 4.34 -4.16
CA LYS A 66 -6.12 3.56 -4.09
C LYS A 66 -5.82 2.09 -4.25
N GLY A 67 -6.56 1.23 -3.57
CA GLY A 67 -6.40 -0.21 -3.66
C GLY A 67 -7.71 -0.92 -4.01
N VAL A 68 -7.61 -1.89 -4.90
CA VAL A 68 -8.65 -2.89 -5.15
C VAL A 68 -8.11 -4.23 -4.70
N PHE A 69 -8.87 -4.91 -3.88
CA PHE A 69 -8.48 -6.16 -3.24
C PHE A 69 -9.34 -7.27 -3.80
N ALA A 70 -8.73 -8.38 -4.11
CA ALA A 70 -9.35 -9.47 -4.83
C ALA A 70 -9.04 -10.82 -4.19
N LEU A 71 -9.96 -11.76 -4.38
CA LEU A 71 -9.73 -13.18 -4.23
C LEU A 71 -10.10 -13.86 -5.54
N PHE A 72 -9.20 -14.66 -6.05
CA PHE A 72 -9.38 -15.39 -7.31
C PHE A 72 -9.19 -16.89 -7.10
N ASP A 73 -9.91 -17.65 -7.90
CA ASP A 73 -9.80 -19.08 -8.00
C ASP A 73 -9.49 -19.47 -9.46
N HIS A 74 -8.20 -19.71 -9.77
CA HIS A 74 -7.70 -20.06 -11.10
C HIS A 74 -8.26 -19.15 -12.22
N GLY A 75 -8.01 -17.84 -12.09
CA GLY A 75 -8.46 -16.82 -13.05
C GLY A 75 -9.92 -16.38 -12.90
N ARG A 76 -10.71 -17.04 -12.04
CA ARG A 76 -12.10 -16.69 -11.77
C ARG A 76 -12.21 -15.77 -10.56
N PRO A 77 -12.79 -14.58 -10.68
CA PRO A 77 -12.96 -13.67 -9.54
C PRO A 77 -14.00 -14.24 -8.55
N VAL A 78 -13.62 -14.29 -7.27
CA VAL A 78 -14.44 -14.77 -6.15
C VAL A 78 -14.91 -13.62 -5.28
N ALA A 79 -14.02 -12.72 -4.87
CA ALA A 79 -14.35 -11.61 -4.01
C ALA A 79 -13.61 -10.33 -4.39
N TRP A 80 -14.26 -9.19 -4.11
CA TRP A 80 -13.71 -7.87 -4.33
C TRP A 80 -13.97 -6.98 -3.12
N PHE A 81 -13.01 -6.11 -2.83
CA PHE A 81 -13.09 -5.09 -1.80
C PHE A 81 -12.30 -3.85 -2.25
N ALA A 82 -12.70 -2.66 -1.81
CA ALA A 82 -11.97 -1.43 -2.06
C ALA A 82 -11.89 -0.56 -0.81
N HIS A 83 -10.79 0.14 -0.70
CA HIS A 83 -10.62 1.18 0.32
C HIS A 83 -9.81 2.36 -0.21
N GLU A 84 -9.93 3.47 0.46
CA GLU A 84 -9.06 4.62 0.32
C GLU A 84 -8.16 4.80 1.54
N ARG A 85 -6.98 5.34 1.32
CA ARG A 85 -6.05 5.74 2.37
C ARG A 85 -6.34 7.18 2.77
N LEU A 86 -6.87 7.38 3.97
CA LEU A 86 -7.09 8.71 4.54
C LEU A 86 -5.79 9.29 5.09
N ARG A 87 -4.85 8.41 5.48
CA ARG A 87 -3.55 8.80 6.01
C ARG A 87 -2.53 7.70 5.77
N ASP A 88 -1.44 8.06 5.08
CA ASP A 88 -0.31 7.15 4.87
C ASP A 88 0.62 7.14 6.08
N VAL A 89 1.27 6.01 6.36
CA VAL A 89 2.33 5.91 7.38
C VAL A 89 3.52 6.78 6.98
N ARG A 90 4.01 6.61 5.75
CA ARG A 90 5.02 7.54 5.19
C ARG A 90 4.30 8.62 4.41
N PRO A 91 4.44 9.91 4.79
CA PRO A 91 3.76 10.99 4.07
C PRO A 91 4.10 11.10 2.58
N SER A 92 5.24 10.55 2.17
CA SER A 92 5.62 10.44 0.75
C SER A 92 4.90 9.32 0.00
N GLY A 93 4.05 8.53 0.66
CA GLY A 93 3.16 7.53 0.08
C GLY A 93 3.63 6.10 0.26
N SER A 94 3.41 5.50 1.43
CA SER A 94 3.58 4.06 1.67
C SER A 94 2.89 3.64 2.96
N GLY A 95 2.22 2.48 2.92
CA GLY A 95 1.42 1.99 4.04
C GLY A 95 0.24 2.92 4.37
N SER A 96 -0.65 2.52 5.25
CA SER A 96 -1.73 3.39 5.70
C SER A 96 -1.97 3.23 7.19
N SER A 97 -2.09 4.35 7.90
CA SER A 97 -2.41 4.38 9.34
C SER A 97 -3.89 4.65 9.59
N LEU A 98 -4.57 5.31 8.66
CA LEU A 98 -6.02 5.53 8.69
C LEU A 98 -6.60 5.26 7.30
N ARG A 99 -7.63 4.44 7.21
CA ARG A 99 -8.22 3.99 5.96
C ARG A 99 -9.71 3.75 6.12
N SER A 100 -10.45 3.90 5.03
CA SER A 100 -11.90 3.73 4.99
C SER A 100 -12.32 2.84 3.83
N SER A 101 -13.26 1.92 4.06
CA SER A 101 -13.86 1.12 2.99
C SER A 101 -14.69 2.00 2.07
N THR A 102 -14.57 1.79 0.76
CA THR A 102 -15.26 2.56 -0.28
C THR A 102 -16.01 1.64 -1.22
N ALA A 103 -16.95 2.19 -1.99
CA ALA A 103 -17.51 1.47 -3.12
C ALA A 103 -16.42 1.11 -4.14
N LEU A 104 -16.64 0.02 -4.88
CA LEU A 104 -15.76 -0.37 -5.98
C LEU A 104 -15.86 0.68 -7.10
N ASP A 105 -14.74 1.32 -7.44
CA ASP A 105 -14.65 2.24 -8.56
C ASP A 105 -14.45 1.43 -9.86
N PRO A 106 -15.36 1.53 -10.85
CA PRO A 106 -15.23 0.79 -12.12
C PRO A 106 -13.93 1.09 -12.88
N ARG A 107 -13.36 2.30 -12.70
CA ARG A 107 -12.09 2.70 -13.32
C ARG A 107 -10.90 1.89 -12.80
N LEU A 108 -10.98 1.36 -11.57
CA LEU A 108 -9.97 0.52 -10.92
C LEU A 108 -10.30 -0.96 -11.08
N LEU A 109 -11.57 -1.32 -10.86
CA LEU A 109 -12.05 -2.70 -10.88
C LEU A 109 -11.83 -3.35 -12.25
N GLY A 110 -12.24 -2.69 -13.34
CA GLY A 110 -12.14 -3.24 -14.68
C GLY A 110 -10.70 -3.60 -15.09
N PRO A 111 -9.72 -2.68 -14.96
CA PRO A 111 -8.31 -3.00 -15.19
C PRO A 111 -7.76 -4.10 -14.29
N ALA A 112 -8.09 -4.09 -12.99
CA ALA A 112 -7.64 -5.12 -12.04
C ALA A 112 -8.19 -6.50 -12.41
N GLU A 113 -9.48 -6.60 -12.76
CA GLU A 113 -10.10 -7.87 -13.16
C GLU A 113 -9.48 -8.42 -14.45
N ARG A 114 -9.28 -7.58 -15.48
CA ARG A 114 -8.61 -8.01 -16.71
C ARG A 114 -7.19 -8.51 -16.46
N LEU A 115 -6.42 -7.80 -15.62
CA LEU A 115 -5.06 -8.15 -15.28
C LEU A 115 -5.00 -9.52 -14.58
N LEU A 116 -5.76 -9.69 -13.50
CA LEU A 116 -5.73 -10.92 -12.69
C LEU A 116 -6.34 -12.11 -13.43
N THR A 117 -7.37 -11.91 -14.24
CA THR A 117 -7.94 -12.96 -15.11
C THR A 117 -6.94 -13.37 -16.18
N GLY A 118 -6.28 -12.41 -16.85
CA GLY A 118 -5.26 -12.70 -17.87
C GLY A 118 -4.04 -13.44 -17.32
N MET A 119 -3.70 -13.22 -16.06
CA MET A 119 -2.65 -13.95 -15.34
C MET A 119 -3.09 -15.32 -14.81
N GLN A 120 -4.35 -15.71 -14.98
CA GLN A 120 -4.95 -16.92 -14.37
C GLN A 120 -4.70 -16.94 -12.85
N TRP A 121 -4.83 -15.78 -12.21
CA TRP A 121 -4.48 -15.60 -10.79
C TRP A 121 -5.22 -16.59 -9.89
N HIS A 122 -4.53 -17.07 -8.84
CA HIS A 122 -5.12 -17.93 -7.82
C HIS A 122 -4.67 -17.42 -6.43
N GLY A 123 -5.63 -17.13 -5.57
CA GLY A 123 -5.39 -16.61 -4.23
C GLY A 123 -5.73 -15.12 -4.04
N PRO A 124 -5.37 -14.55 -2.88
CA PRO A 124 -5.57 -13.13 -2.60
C PRO A 124 -4.63 -12.26 -3.40
N ALA A 125 -5.09 -11.08 -3.80
CA ALA A 125 -4.28 -10.06 -4.44
C ALA A 125 -4.75 -8.66 -4.04
N MET A 126 -3.81 -7.72 -3.97
CA MET A 126 -4.06 -6.30 -3.88
C MET A 126 -3.48 -5.63 -5.11
N VAL A 127 -4.31 -4.94 -5.87
CA VAL A 127 -3.90 -4.14 -7.02
C VAL A 127 -3.91 -2.68 -6.61
N GLU A 128 -2.74 -2.05 -6.58
CA GLU A 128 -2.58 -0.65 -6.20
C GLU A 128 -2.56 0.27 -7.40
N PHE A 129 -3.23 1.39 -7.25
CA PHE A 129 -3.29 2.45 -8.24
C PHE A 129 -2.92 3.79 -7.63
N ARG A 130 -2.43 4.69 -8.47
CA ARG A 130 -2.32 6.12 -8.18
C ARG A 130 -3.37 6.87 -9.01
N ASP A 131 -4.23 7.64 -8.34
CA ASP A 131 -5.30 8.40 -8.97
C ASP A 131 -5.11 9.89 -8.66
N ASP A 132 -4.86 10.69 -9.69
CA ASP A 132 -4.72 12.14 -9.59
C ASP A 132 -6.06 12.88 -9.74
N GLY A 133 -7.13 12.14 -9.99
CA GLY A 133 -8.49 12.65 -10.19
C GLY A 133 -8.73 13.30 -11.56
N MET A 134 -7.73 13.40 -12.43
CA MET A 134 -7.81 14.04 -13.75
C MET A 134 -7.64 13.04 -14.89
N HIS A 135 -6.79 12.05 -14.72
CA HIS A 135 -6.48 11.05 -15.74
C HIS A 135 -7.02 9.67 -15.37
N ALA A 136 -6.85 8.69 -16.24
CA ALA A 136 -7.07 7.31 -15.90
C ALA A 136 -6.10 6.89 -14.76
N PRO A 137 -6.56 6.15 -13.74
CA PRO A 137 -5.69 5.72 -12.66
C PRO A 137 -4.50 4.90 -13.16
N TYR A 138 -3.32 5.19 -12.63
CA TYR A 138 -2.08 4.50 -12.99
C TYR A 138 -1.89 3.27 -12.12
N LEU A 139 -1.69 2.11 -12.74
CA LEU A 139 -1.30 0.88 -12.04
C LEU A 139 0.09 1.06 -11.41
N MET A 140 0.18 0.79 -10.12
CA MET A 140 1.44 0.90 -9.36
C MET A 140 2.09 -0.46 -9.14
N GLU A 141 1.36 -1.39 -8.55
CA GLU A 141 1.86 -2.73 -8.24
C GLU A 141 0.72 -3.72 -7.99
N VAL A 142 1.06 -5.01 -8.05
CA VAL A 142 0.22 -6.11 -7.61
C VAL A 142 0.90 -6.85 -6.47
N ASN A 143 0.25 -6.87 -5.32
CA ASN A 143 0.71 -7.62 -4.15
C ASN A 143 -0.03 -8.96 -4.09
N GLY A 144 0.66 -10.06 -4.43
CA GLY A 144 0.14 -11.42 -4.50
C GLY A 144 0.03 -12.12 -3.14
N ARG A 145 -0.51 -11.44 -2.15
CA ARG A 145 -0.65 -11.88 -0.77
C ARG A 145 -1.73 -11.10 -0.06
N PHE A 146 -2.08 -11.51 1.14
CA PHE A 146 -2.83 -10.64 2.03
C PHE A 146 -2.04 -9.35 2.29
N TRP A 147 -2.75 -8.27 2.53
CA TRP A 147 -2.24 -6.91 2.64
C TRP A 147 -2.34 -6.38 4.08
N GLY A 148 -1.56 -5.36 4.41
CA GLY A 148 -1.48 -4.81 5.76
C GLY A 148 -2.80 -4.22 6.29
N SER A 149 -3.75 -3.87 5.42
CA SER A 149 -5.07 -3.36 5.80
C SER A 149 -6.18 -4.42 5.79
N LEU A 150 -5.83 -5.71 5.91
CA LEU A 150 -6.78 -6.82 5.85
C LEU A 150 -7.90 -6.69 6.90
N GLN A 151 -7.57 -6.22 8.10
CA GLN A 151 -8.53 -6.02 9.18
C GLN A 151 -9.67 -5.06 8.81
N LEU A 152 -9.42 -4.08 7.93
CA LEU A 152 -10.49 -3.22 7.42
C LEU A 152 -11.50 -4.01 6.58
N ALA A 153 -11.03 -4.91 5.71
CA ALA A 153 -11.93 -5.75 4.91
C ALA A 153 -12.78 -6.65 5.80
N VAL A 154 -12.18 -7.33 6.78
CA VAL A 154 -12.89 -8.16 7.76
C VAL A 154 -13.90 -7.32 8.55
N SER A 155 -13.50 -6.14 9.04
CA SER A 155 -14.38 -5.22 9.77
C SER A 155 -15.56 -4.70 8.94
N ALA A 156 -15.40 -4.66 7.62
CA ALA A 156 -16.44 -4.28 6.67
C ALA A 156 -17.32 -5.47 6.22
N GLY A 157 -17.07 -6.68 6.72
CA GLY A 157 -17.81 -7.90 6.37
C GLY A 157 -17.27 -8.66 5.16
N ALA A 158 -16.06 -8.30 4.69
CA ALA A 158 -15.36 -9.00 3.62
C ALA A 158 -14.26 -9.90 4.21
N ASP A 159 -14.65 -11.11 4.62
CA ASP A 159 -13.77 -12.08 5.28
C ASP A 159 -12.96 -12.90 4.27
N PHE A 160 -11.96 -12.27 3.68
CA PHE A 160 -11.04 -12.91 2.72
C PHE A 160 -10.30 -14.13 3.29
N PRO A 161 -9.83 -14.15 4.54
CA PRO A 161 -9.23 -15.35 5.13
C PRO A 161 -10.16 -16.55 5.14
N GLN A 162 -11.41 -16.37 5.55
CA GLN A 162 -12.41 -17.45 5.60
C GLN A 162 -12.69 -17.97 4.19
N TRP A 163 -12.90 -17.08 3.21
CA TRP A 163 -13.17 -17.48 1.83
C TRP A 163 -11.97 -18.17 1.19
N TRP A 164 -10.75 -17.70 1.45
CA TRP A 164 -9.54 -18.35 0.97
C TRP A 164 -9.36 -19.74 1.57
N LEU A 165 -9.59 -19.88 2.86
CA LEU A 165 -9.55 -21.20 3.53
C LEU A 165 -10.56 -22.17 2.91
N ALA A 166 -11.78 -21.71 2.60
CA ALA A 166 -12.78 -22.52 1.92
C ALA A 166 -12.30 -23.02 0.54
N ILE A 167 -11.73 -22.13 -0.26
CA ILE A 167 -11.17 -22.49 -1.59
C ILE A 167 -10.05 -23.52 -1.44
N VAL A 168 -9.09 -23.31 -0.53
CA VAL A 168 -7.97 -24.24 -0.30
C VAL A 168 -8.46 -25.63 0.14
N ARG A 169 -9.62 -25.70 0.83
CA ARG A 169 -10.29 -26.95 1.21
C ARG A 169 -11.14 -27.56 0.08
N GLY A 170 -11.10 -26.99 -1.13
CA GLY A 170 -11.88 -27.47 -2.27
C GLY A 170 -13.37 -27.14 -2.21
N LEU A 171 -13.77 -26.23 -1.33
CA LEU A 171 -15.17 -25.77 -1.23
C LEU A 171 -15.43 -24.66 -2.25
N THR A 172 -16.61 -24.69 -2.86
CA THR A 172 -17.04 -23.61 -3.75
C THR A 172 -17.45 -22.39 -2.94
N VAL A 173 -16.86 -21.24 -3.27
CA VAL A 173 -17.26 -19.94 -2.73
C VAL A 173 -18.01 -19.16 -3.81
N GLU A 174 -19.22 -18.73 -3.49
CA GLU A 174 -19.98 -17.83 -4.37
C GLU A 174 -19.29 -16.46 -4.49
N ARG A 175 -19.50 -15.79 -5.62
CA ARG A 175 -18.94 -14.45 -5.86
C ARG A 175 -19.44 -13.46 -4.81
N ARG A 176 -18.49 -12.76 -4.16
CA ARG A 176 -18.72 -11.80 -3.08
C ARG A 176 -18.26 -10.41 -3.51
N THR A 177 -19.21 -9.47 -3.61
CA THR A 177 -18.93 -8.06 -3.94
C THR A 177 -19.60 -7.10 -2.97
N SER A 178 -20.33 -7.63 -1.99
CA SER A 178 -21.09 -6.84 -1.00
C SER A 178 -20.30 -6.77 0.31
N TYR A 179 -20.08 -5.57 0.81
CA TYR A 179 -19.46 -5.25 2.09
C TYR A 179 -19.93 -3.86 2.55
N ALA A 180 -19.72 -3.51 3.81
CA ALA A 180 -20.04 -2.20 4.35
C ALA A 180 -19.04 -1.14 3.88
N THR A 181 -19.53 -0.04 3.29
CA THR A 181 -18.74 1.14 2.94
C THR A 181 -18.71 2.16 4.10
N GLY A 182 -17.68 3.00 4.16
CA GLY A 182 -17.53 4.01 5.22
C GLY A 182 -17.01 3.45 6.56
N VAL A 183 -16.71 2.15 6.63
CA VAL A 183 -16.03 1.58 7.81
C VAL A 183 -14.62 2.11 7.86
N THR A 184 -14.24 2.73 8.97
CA THR A 184 -12.92 3.33 9.14
C THR A 184 -12.11 2.56 10.19
N VAL A 185 -10.85 2.26 9.87
CA VAL A 185 -9.91 1.57 10.75
C VAL A 185 -8.64 2.40 10.90
N ARG A 186 -8.16 2.51 12.13
CA ARG A 186 -6.93 3.21 12.51
C ARG A 186 -5.88 2.25 13.04
N TRP A 187 -4.67 2.37 12.53
CA TRP A 187 -3.47 1.75 13.08
C TRP A 187 -2.68 2.79 13.90
N VAL A 188 -2.76 2.70 15.21
CA VAL A 188 -2.19 3.71 16.13
C VAL A 188 -0.67 3.79 16.01
N TRP A 189 0.02 2.63 15.97
CA TRP A 189 1.47 2.60 15.74
C TRP A 189 1.87 3.17 14.38
N GLY A 190 1.05 2.97 13.36
CA GLY A 190 1.24 3.61 12.06
C GLY A 190 1.21 5.14 12.16
N ASP A 191 0.35 5.71 13.02
CA ASP A 191 0.31 7.15 13.26
C ASP A 191 1.54 7.63 14.04
N VAL A 192 2.05 6.85 15.00
CA VAL A 192 3.30 7.15 15.71
C VAL A 192 4.47 7.14 14.71
N LYS A 193 4.61 6.08 13.89
CA LYS A 193 5.64 6.00 12.83
C LYS A 193 5.50 7.17 11.85
N ARG A 194 4.28 7.52 11.44
CA ARG A 194 4.04 8.70 10.61
C ARG A 194 4.56 9.98 11.25
N PHE A 195 4.28 10.19 12.53
CA PHE A 195 4.74 11.38 13.22
C PHE A 195 6.27 11.45 13.26
N LEU A 196 6.95 10.33 13.47
CA LEU A 196 8.42 10.27 13.39
C LEU A 196 8.94 10.62 11.98
N TYR A 197 8.27 10.15 10.90
CA TYR A 197 8.61 10.58 9.54
C TYR A 197 8.38 12.07 9.32
N VAL A 198 7.32 12.64 9.90
CA VAL A 198 7.06 14.09 9.82
C VAL A 198 8.16 14.87 10.52
N LEU A 199 8.65 14.41 11.68
CA LEU A 199 9.77 15.02 12.40
C LEU A 199 11.09 14.92 11.62
N ALA A 200 11.33 13.80 10.94
CA ALA A 200 12.51 13.61 10.09
C ALA A 200 12.50 14.48 8.83
N GLY A 201 11.33 15.01 8.43
CA GLY A 201 11.18 15.85 7.26
C GLY A 201 10.95 15.09 5.96
N ALA A 202 10.71 15.84 4.88
CA ALA A 202 10.47 15.26 3.56
C ALA A 202 11.74 14.59 3.03
N PRO A 203 11.62 13.44 2.33
CA PRO A 203 12.74 12.85 1.60
C PRO A 203 13.33 13.84 0.59
N ALA A 204 14.64 13.77 0.39
CA ALA A 204 15.32 14.61 -0.59
C ALA A 204 14.66 14.48 -1.97
N GLY A 205 14.43 15.60 -2.63
CA GLY A 205 13.82 15.64 -3.96
C GLY A 205 12.32 15.31 -4.03
N TYR A 206 11.66 15.03 -2.91
CA TYR A 206 10.23 14.71 -2.90
C TYR A 206 9.39 15.90 -3.45
N PRO A 207 8.65 15.72 -4.55
CA PRO A 207 7.95 16.84 -5.21
C PRO A 207 6.55 17.11 -4.65
N GLY A 208 6.04 16.23 -3.78
CA GLY A 208 4.70 16.35 -3.20
C GLY A 208 4.63 17.26 -1.98
N ARG A 209 3.42 17.49 -1.48
CA ARG A 209 3.22 18.20 -0.20
C ARG A 209 3.59 17.28 0.97
N TYR A 210 4.28 17.85 1.95
CA TYR A 210 4.66 17.14 3.16
C TYR A 210 4.02 17.81 4.39
N PRO A 211 3.46 17.05 5.35
CA PRO A 211 2.77 17.62 6.48
C PRO A 211 3.73 18.38 7.42
N SER A 212 3.23 19.45 8.03
CA SER A 212 3.94 20.15 9.10
C SER A 212 3.89 19.36 10.42
N VAL A 213 4.81 19.65 11.34
CA VAL A 213 4.83 19.04 12.69
C VAL A 213 3.51 19.28 13.42
N GLY A 214 2.94 20.49 13.33
CA GLY A 214 1.65 20.80 13.92
C GLY A 214 0.49 20.00 13.32
N GLN A 215 0.57 19.69 12.03
CA GLN A 215 -0.38 18.78 11.38
C GLN A 215 -0.19 17.34 11.89
N GLY A 216 1.05 16.86 11.97
CA GLY A 216 1.36 15.53 12.50
C GLY A 216 0.86 15.33 13.93
N LEU A 217 1.02 16.33 14.81
CA LEU A 217 0.47 16.29 16.17
C LEU A 217 -1.06 16.21 16.17
N ARG A 218 -1.72 17.03 15.34
CA ARG A 218 -3.20 16.97 15.21
C ARG A 218 -3.68 15.63 14.68
N GLU A 219 -2.97 15.02 13.76
CA GLU A 219 -3.29 13.69 13.21
C GLU A 219 -3.12 12.59 14.26
N LEU A 220 -2.08 12.67 15.09
CA LEU A 220 -1.79 11.70 16.15
C LEU A 220 -2.78 11.77 17.32
N PHE A 221 -3.03 12.98 17.85
CA PHE A 221 -3.81 13.20 19.07
C PHE A 221 -5.23 13.73 18.83
N GLY A 222 -5.53 14.18 17.61
CA GLY A 222 -6.82 14.76 17.27
C GLY A 222 -7.96 13.73 17.20
N ARG A 223 -9.18 14.26 17.14
CA ARG A 223 -10.37 13.44 16.95
C ARG A 223 -10.31 12.73 15.61
N GLN A 224 -10.61 11.44 15.62
CA GLN A 224 -10.75 10.63 14.43
C GLN A 224 -12.20 10.67 13.92
N PRO A 225 -12.47 10.28 12.68
CA PRO A 225 -13.83 10.13 12.17
C PRO A 225 -14.71 9.31 13.14
N PRO A 226 -15.98 9.67 13.34
CA PRO A 226 -16.88 8.90 14.19
C PRO A 226 -16.95 7.43 13.76
N GLY A 227 -16.99 6.51 14.73
CA GLY A 227 -17.04 5.08 14.46
C GLY A 227 -15.71 4.45 14.02
N THR A 228 -14.58 5.20 14.04
CA THR A 228 -13.26 4.65 13.73
C THR A 228 -12.91 3.51 14.69
N ARG A 229 -12.61 2.33 14.13
CA ARG A 229 -12.18 1.14 14.86
C ARG A 229 -10.65 1.09 14.96
N SER A 230 -10.14 0.48 16.01
CA SER A 230 -8.70 0.15 16.10
C SER A 230 -8.41 -1.11 15.29
N GLU A 231 -7.26 -1.13 14.61
CA GLU A 231 -6.82 -2.30 13.87
C GLU A 231 -6.48 -3.49 14.75
N ALA A 232 -5.77 -3.24 15.86
CA ALA A 232 -5.26 -4.28 16.73
C ALA A 232 -6.17 -4.57 17.94
N ARG A 233 -7.22 -3.76 18.17
CA ARG A 233 -8.09 -3.94 19.34
C ARG A 233 -9.34 -4.75 18.99
N ASP A 234 -9.40 -5.97 19.50
CA ASP A 234 -10.58 -6.80 19.50
C ASP A 234 -11.19 -6.83 20.91
N PRO A 235 -12.53 -6.66 21.09
CA PRO A 235 -13.19 -6.79 22.38
C PRO A 235 -13.02 -8.19 23.02
N GLU A 236 -12.94 -9.23 22.18
CA GLU A 236 -12.84 -10.63 22.59
C GLU A 236 -11.39 -11.08 22.79
N ASP A 237 -10.42 -10.42 22.12
CA ASP A 237 -8.98 -10.71 22.26
C ASP A 237 -8.15 -9.42 22.35
N ARG A 238 -7.59 -9.17 23.53
CA ARG A 238 -6.76 -7.98 23.81
C ARG A 238 -5.26 -8.22 23.58
N TRP A 239 -4.83 -9.47 23.41
CA TRP A 239 -3.42 -9.81 23.29
C TRP A 239 -2.74 -9.23 22.05
N PRO A 240 -3.37 -9.20 20.85
CA PRO A 240 -2.77 -8.57 19.68
C PRO A 240 -2.41 -7.10 19.91
N ALA A 241 -3.29 -6.33 20.56
CA ALA A 241 -3.05 -4.94 20.86
C ALA A 241 -1.87 -4.72 21.82
N LEU A 242 -1.72 -5.61 22.83
CA LEU A 242 -0.57 -5.58 23.74
C LEU A 242 0.71 -6.02 23.04
N GLY A 243 0.66 -7.07 22.22
CA GLY A 243 1.79 -7.56 21.43
C GLY A 243 2.34 -6.48 20.49
N GLU A 244 1.47 -5.71 19.85
CA GLU A 244 1.84 -4.60 18.99
C GLU A 244 2.65 -3.52 19.73
N TRP A 245 2.29 -3.19 20.96
CA TRP A 245 3.04 -2.24 21.79
C TRP A 245 4.46 -2.73 22.10
N PHE A 246 4.61 -4.01 22.45
CA PHE A 246 5.92 -4.59 22.74
C PHE A 246 6.80 -4.68 21.48
N GLN A 247 6.24 -5.05 20.35
CA GLN A 247 6.96 -5.11 19.08
C GLN A 247 7.39 -3.72 18.61
N GLY A 248 6.50 -2.73 18.73
CA GLY A 248 6.77 -1.37 18.26
C GLY A 248 7.84 -0.63 19.08
N ILE A 249 8.11 -1.04 20.33
CA ILE A 249 9.20 -0.50 21.15
C ILE A 249 10.55 -1.12 20.74
N GLY A 250 10.55 -2.30 20.11
CA GLY A 250 11.76 -3.01 19.68
C GLY A 250 12.24 -2.70 18.26
N GLU A 251 11.47 -1.95 17.47
CA GLU A 251 11.79 -1.47 16.12
C GLU A 251 12.24 0.02 16.13
#